data_2904c9b37bb1d3c5a6c5f5d8c9883b69
#
_entry.id   2904c9b37bb1d3c5a6c5f5d8c9883b69
#
_cell.length_a   1.000
_cell.length_b   1.000
_cell.length_c   1.000
_cell.angle_alpha   90.00
_cell.angle_beta   90.00
_cell.angle_gamma   90.00
#
_symmetry.space_group_name_H-M   'P 1'
#
loop_
_entity.id
_entity.type
_entity.pdbx_description
1 polymer ?
#
loop_
_entity_poly.entity_id
_entity_poly.type
_entity_poly.pdbx_seq_one_letter_code
_entity_poly.pdbx_strand_id
1 'polypeptide(L)'
;EPLLQLDTRLIEALHEKGFEIAVETNGTLEAPPGIDWICVSPKATAPVTLSSGNELKLVYPQPSAMPDRFSHLQFDYYFLQPMDGPAVKENTQATIDYCKSNPQWRLSIQMHKLVGLP
;
A
#
# COMPACT_ATOMS: atom_id res chain seq x y z
N GLU A 1 13.46 0.77 -0.67
CA GLU A 1 12.54 0.80 -1.83
C GLU A 1 12.96 -0.28 -2.84
N PRO A 2 12.16 -1.35 -3.02
CA PRO A 2 12.55 -2.49 -3.86
C PRO A 2 12.74 -2.14 -5.34
N LEU A 3 12.03 -1.14 -5.85
CA LEU A 3 12.13 -0.77 -7.27
C LEU A 3 13.46 -0.11 -7.64
N LEU A 4 14.28 0.26 -6.68
CA LEU A 4 15.63 0.71 -6.92
C LEU A 4 16.56 -0.40 -7.39
N GLN A 5 16.25 -1.65 -7.04
CA GLN A 5 17.10 -2.82 -7.28
C GLN A 5 16.48 -3.84 -8.23
N LEU A 6 15.15 -3.86 -8.33
CA LEU A 6 14.43 -4.85 -9.12
C LEU A 6 14.42 -4.44 -10.60
N ASP A 7 15.02 -5.27 -11.45
CA ASP A 7 15.04 -5.06 -12.89
C ASP A 7 14.48 -6.28 -13.64
N THR A 8 14.32 -6.14 -14.96
CA THR A 8 13.75 -7.19 -15.81
C THR A 8 14.56 -8.49 -15.73
N ARG A 9 15.89 -8.40 -15.64
CA ARG A 9 16.76 -9.58 -15.56
C ARG A 9 16.52 -10.37 -14.28
N LEU A 10 16.41 -9.67 -13.16
CA LEU A 10 16.13 -10.32 -11.87
C LEU A 10 14.74 -10.94 -11.86
N ILE A 11 13.74 -10.25 -12.41
CA ILE A 11 12.38 -10.75 -12.51
C ILE A 11 12.35 -12.04 -13.32
N GLU A 12 12.98 -12.04 -14.49
CA GLU A 12 13.05 -13.24 -15.35
C GLU A 12 13.76 -14.41 -14.64
N ALA A 13 14.87 -14.12 -13.94
CA ALA A 13 15.61 -15.15 -13.22
C ALA A 13 14.78 -15.77 -12.09
N LEU A 14 14.00 -14.96 -11.37
CA LEU A 14 13.13 -15.45 -10.31
C LEU A 14 11.98 -16.28 -10.86
N HIS A 15 11.36 -15.85 -11.97
CA HIS A 15 10.29 -16.60 -12.62
C HIS A 15 10.77 -17.93 -13.15
N GLU A 16 11.98 -18.00 -13.71
CA GLU A 16 12.57 -19.25 -14.18
C GLU A 16 12.72 -20.28 -13.07
N LYS A 17 12.88 -19.83 -11.83
CA LYS A 17 12.97 -20.69 -10.65
C LYS A 17 11.60 -20.98 -10.00
N GLY A 18 10.52 -20.53 -10.61
CA GLY A 18 9.16 -20.78 -10.14
C GLY A 18 8.66 -19.83 -9.04
N PHE A 19 9.36 -18.72 -8.79
CA PHE A 19 8.91 -17.74 -7.81
C PHE A 19 7.86 -16.79 -8.38
N GLU A 20 6.87 -16.48 -7.58
CA GLU A 20 6.00 -15.32 -7.80
C GLU A 20 6.62 -14.11 -7.12
N ILE A 21 6.43 -12.93 -7.72
CA ILE A 21 7.04 -11.70 -7.23
C ILE A 21 5.95 -10.75 -6.76
N ALA A 22 5.96 -10.45 -5.46
CA ALA A 22 5.10 -9.44 -4.86
C ALA A 22 5.98 -8.30 -4.32
N VAL A 23 5.60 -7.07 -4.63
CA VAL A 23 6.36 -5.87 -4.24
C VAL A 23 5.45 -4.93 -3.48
N GLU A 24 5.95 -4.40 -2.36
CA GLU A 24 5.36 -3.23 -1.71
C GLU A 24 6.30 -2.04 -1.93
N THR A 25 5.79 -0.99 -2.55
CA THR A 25 6.57 0.19 -2.94
C THR A 25 5.87 1.47 -2.50
N ASN A 26 6.64 2.54 -2.30
CA ASN A 26 6.05 3.85 -2.03
C ASN A 26 5.46 4.52 -3.28
N GLY A 27 5.64 3.91 -4.45
CA GLY A 27 5.05 4.39 -5.69
C GLY A 27 5.77 5.55 -6.36
N THR A 28 6.95 5.91 -5.89
CA THR A 28 7.70 7.05 -6.46
C THR A 28 8.47 6.70 -7.71
N LEU A 29 8.63 5.41 -8.01
CA LEU A 29 9.37 4.92 -9.18
C LEU A 29 8.46 4.07 -10.07
N GLU A 30 8.77 4.04 -11.36
CA GLU A 30 8.12 3.14 -12.29
C GLU A 30 8.47 1.69 -11.96
N ALA A 31 7.53 0.79 -12.23
CA ALA A 31 7.74 -0.64 -12.03
C ALA A 31 8.08 -1.32 -13.35
N PRO A 32 9.13 -2.17 -13.40
CA PRO A 32 9.37 -2.98 -14.58
C PRO A 32 8.24 -4.00 -14.79
N PRO A 33 8.02 -4.46 -16.03
CA PRO A 33 6.99 -5.46 -16.30
C PRO A 33 7.34 -6.82 -15.68
N GLY A 34 6.33 -7.62 -15.39
CA GLY A 34 6.50 -8.98 -14.90
C GLY A 34 6.36 -9.17 -13.40
N ILE A 35 6.12 -8.11 -12.64
CA ILE A 35 5.81 -8.24 -11.22
C ILE A 35 4.39 -8.79 -11.08
N ASP A 36 4.23 -9.86 -10.30
CA ASP A 36 2.95 -10.57 -10.18
C ASP A 36 1.94 -9.84 -9.29
N TRP A 37 2.43 -9.15 -8.26
CA TRP A 37 1.57 -8.36 -7.36
C TRP A 37 2.29 -7.08 -6.94
N ILE A 38 1.61 -5.96 -7.15
CA ILE A 38 2.13 -4.64 -6.77
C ILE A 38 1.20 -4.02 -5.74
N CYS A 39 1.76 -3.77 -4.56
CA CYS A 39 1.13 -2.96 -3.52
C CYS A 39 1.81 -1.60 -3.48
N VAL A 40 1.05 -0.53 -3.67
CA VAL A 40 1.55 0.83 -3.55
C VAL A 40 1.11 1.39 -2.20
N SER A 41 2.09 1.83 -1.42
CA SER A 41 1.86 2.45 -0.10
C SER A 41 2.43 3.87 -0.12
N PRO A 42 1.64 4.87 -0.54
CA PRO A 42 2.13 6.24 -0.67
C PRO A 42 2.57 6.84 0.66
N LYS A 43 3.63 7.63 0.62
CA LYS A 43 4.10 8.41 1.78
C LYS A 43 3.56 9.84 1.68
N ALA A 44 3.30 10.45 2.83
CA ALA A 44 2.55 11.68 3.00
C ALA A 44 2.75 12.76 1.91
N THR A 45 3.99 13.18 1.66
CA THR A 45 4.27 14.27 0.73
C THR A 45 4.97 13.83 -0.55
N ALA A 46 5.36 12.57 -0.66
CA ALA A 46 6.07 12.07 -1.83
C ALA A 46 5.13 11.96 -3.03
N PRO A 47 5.59 12.31 -4.24
CA PRO A 47 4.78 12.14 -5.44
C PRO A 47 4.59 10.65 -5.76
N VAL A 48 3.42 10.30 -6.28
CA VAL A 48 3.11 8.94 -6.71
C VAL A 48 3.21 8.87 -8.22
N THR A 49 4.19 8.14 -8.73
CA THR A 49 4.39 7.90 -10.15
C THR A 49 3.56 6.72 -10.63
N LEU A 50 3.45 5.66 -9.81
CA LEU A 50 2.63 4.50 -10.13
C LEU A 50 1.16 4.82 -9.90
N SER A 51 0.37 4.87 -10.98
CA SER A 51 -1.05 5.18 -10.94
C SER A 51 -1.95 3.95 -11.00
N SER A 52 -1.37 2.75 -11.09
CA SER A 52 -2.09 1.50 -11.16
C SER A 52 -1.31 0.38 -10.49
N GLY A 53 -2.00 -0.68 -10.11
CA GLY A 53 -1.43 -1.85 -9.48
C GLY A 53 -2.54 -2.73 -8.92
N ASN A 54 -2.16 -3.69 -8.08
CA ASN A 54 -3.13 -4.60 -7.48
C ASN A 54 -3.76 -4.02 -6.23
N GLU A 55 -2.96 -3.45 -5.33
CA GLU A 55 -3.51 -2.81 -4.15
C GLU A 55 -2.83 -1.49 -3.83
N LEU A 56 -3.62 -0.55 -3.34
CA LEU A 56 -3.14 0.70 -2.75
C LEU A 56 -3.46 0.65 -1.26
N LYS A 57 -2.41 0.77 -0.45
CA LYS A 57 -2.53 0.74 1.01
C LYS A 57 -2.08 2.08 1.58
N LEU A 58 -2.95 2.74 2.30
CA LEU A 58 -2.71 4.07 2.82
C LEU A 58 -2.81 4.07 4.34
N VAL A 59 -1.81 4.60 5.00
CA VAL A 59 -1.87 4.83 6.45
C VAL A 59 -2.81 5.99 6.72
N TYR A 60 -3.74 5.83 7.65
CA TYR A 60 -4.80 6.81 7.92
C TYR A 60 -4.87 7.18 9.40
N PRO A 61 -5.05 8.43 9.77
CA PRO A 61 -5.09 9.58 8.87
C PRO A 61 -3.69 10.14 8.59
N GLN A 62 -3.49 10.64 7.37
CA GLN A 62 -2.31 11.41 7.01
C GLN A 62 -2.80 12.71 6.36
N PRO A 63 -2.68 13.87 7.01
CA PRO A 63 -3.25 15.12 6.47
C PRO A 63 -2.79 15.48 5.06
N SER A 64 -1.55 15.13 4.71
CA SER A 64 -0.99 15.39 3.38
C SER A 64 -1.30 14.29 2.36
N ALA A 65 -1.90 13.20 2.77
CA ALA A 65 -2.17 12.03 1.94
C ALA A 65 -3.50 11.39 2.33
N MET A 66 -4.58 12.14 2.17
CA MET A 66 -5.92 11.65 2.46
C MET A 66 -6.45 10.78 1.31
N PRO A 67 -7.37 9.84 1.59
CA PRO A 67 -7.86 8.88 0.60
C PRO A 67 -8.40 9.52 -0.69
N ASP A 68 -9.04 10.66 -0.64
CA ASP A 68 -9.58 11.36 -1.80
C ASP A 68 -8.54 11.64 -2.87
N ARG A 69 -7.30 11.81 -2.45
CA ARG A 69 -6.19 12.08 -3.36
C ARG A 69 -5.87 10.89 -4.26
N PHE A 70 -6.23 9.69 -3.85
CA PHE A 70 -5.85 8.44 -4.52
C PHE A 70 -7.03 7.64 -5.04
N SER A 71 -8.26 7.97 -4.68
CA SER A 71 -9.43 7.15 -5.00
C SER A 71 -9.74 7.06 -6.49
N HIS A 72 -9.19 7.96 -7.31
CA HIS A 72 -9.35 7.97 -8.76
C HIS A 72 -8.31 7.11 -9.50
N LEU A 73 -7.30 6.59 -8.79
CA LEU A 73 -6.27 5.74 -9.40
C LEU A 73 -6.82 4.34 -9.72
N GLN A 74 -6.06 3.58 -10.51
CA GLN A 74 -6.50 2.28 -11.03
C GLN A 74 -5.88 1.12 -10.25
N PHE A 75 -6.47 0.83 -9.10
CA PHE A 75 -6.10 -0.32 -8.29
C PHE A 75 -7.29 -1.26 -8.13
N ASP A 76 -7.01 -2.55 -8.00
CA ASP A 76 -8.06 -3.54 -7.77
C ASP A 76 -8.62 -3.44 -6.35
N TYR A 77 -7.74 -3.13 -5.39
CA TYR A 77 -8.09 -3.04 -3.96
C TYR A 77 -7.53 -1.77 -3.35
N TYR A 78 -8.31 -1.18 -2.44
CA TYR A 78 -7.93 0.01 -1.68
C TYR A 78 -8.03 -0.31 -0.20
N PHE A 79 -6.92 -0.16 0.53
CA PHE A 79 -6.86 -0.42 1.97
C PHE A 79 -6.46 0.81 2.76
N LEU A 80 -7.11 1.00 3.90
CA LEU A 80 -6.68 1.96 4.92
C LEU A 80 -6.17 1.20 6.14
N GLN A 81 -4.99 1.58 6.59
CA GLN A 81 -4.35 1.03 7.78
C GLN A 81 -4.28 2.12 8.84
N PRO A 82 -4.84 1.90 10.04
CA PRO A 82 -4.74 2.90 11.10
C PRO A 82 -3.29 3.28 11.40
N MET A 83 -3.04 4.58 11.52
CA MET A 83 -1.72 5.06 11.90
C MET A 83 -1.40 4.60 13.31
N ASP A 84 -0.22 4.00 13.49
CA ASP A 84 0.28 3.54 14.79
C ASP A 84 0.74 4.72 15.65
N GLY A 85 1.02 4.46 16.92
CA GLY A 85 1.49 5.46 17.87
C GLY A 85 0.52 5.72 19.00
N PRO A 86 0.70 6.83 19.77
CA PRO A 86 -0.12 7.13 20.94
C PRO A 86 -1.61 7.27 20.66
N ALA A 87 -1.99 7.67 19.45
CA ALA A 87 -3.38 7.87 19.06
C ALA A 87 -3.95 6.68 18.26
N VAL A 88 -3.34 5.49 18.33
CA VAL A 88 -3.74 4.33 17.52
C VAL A 88 -5.20 3.95 17.75
N LYS A 89 -5.70 4.07 18.94
CA LYS A 89 -7.09 3.70 19.26
C LYS A 89 -8.08 4.64 18.56
N GLU A 90 -7.85 5.93 18.62
CA GLU A 90 -8.66 6.95 17.96
C GLU A 90 -8.51 6.82 16.43
N ASN A 91 -7.30 6.56 15.95
CA ASN A 91 -7.03 6.39 14.53
C ASN A 91 -7.72 5.14 13.98
N THR A 92 -7.77 4.06 14.76
CA THR A 92 -8.48 2.84 14.38
C THR A 92 -9.97 3.10 14.21
N GLN A 93 -10.58 3.82 15.17
CA GLN A 93 -11.99 4.16 15.08
C GLN A 93 -12.28 5.07 13.89
N ALA A 94 -11.44 6.07 13.67
CA ALA A 94 -11.59 6.98 12.53
C ALA A 94 -11.46 6.22 11.20
N THR A 95 -10.55 5.26 11.11
CA THR A 95 -10.37 4.44 9.91
C THR A 95 -11.60 3.56 9.66
N ILE A 96 -12.14 2.94 10.69
CA ILE A 96 -13.37 2.13 10.59
C ILE A 96 -14.52 2.99 10.09
N ASP A 97 -14.70 4.17 10.66
CA ASP A 97 -15.78 5.09 10.29
C ASP A 97 -15.65 5.55 8.83
N TYR A 98 -14.43 5.85 8.41
CA TYR A 98 -14.18 6.23 7.01
C TYR A 98 -14.53 5.10 6.05
N CYS A 99 -14.08 3.88 6.34
CA CYS A 99 -14.36 2.71 5.49
C CYS A 99 -15.87 2.42 5.41
N LYS A 100 -16.61 2.61 6.50
CA LYS A 100 -18.07 2.45 6.47
C LYS A 100 -18.75 3.44 5.55
N SER A 101 -18.27 4.69 5.53
CA SER A 101 -18.82 5.74 4.69
C SER A 101 -18.32 5.71 3.24
N ASN A 102 -17.23 4.98 3.00
CA ASN A 102 -16.57 4.91 1.69
C ASN A 102 -16.22 3.45 1.38
N PRO A 103 -17.19 2.65 0.93
CA PRO A 103 -17.03 1.19 0.77
C PRO A 103 -15.94 0.75 -0.20
N GLN A 104 -15.42 1.64 -1.04
CA GLN A 104 -14.27 1.39 -1.89
C GLN A 104 -13.04 1.03 -1.04
N TRP A 105 -12.93 1.61 0.14
CA TRP A 105 -11.82 1.43 1.06
C TRP A 105 -12.12 0.34 2.07
N ARG A 106 -11.16 -0.54 2.30
CA ARG A 106 -11.24 -1.67 3.25
C ARG A 106 -10.25 -1.44 4.39
N LEU A 107 -10.62 -1.92 5.57
CA LEU A 107 -9.74 -1.85 6.73
C LEU A 107 -8.62 -2.89 6.60
N SER A 108 -7.37 -2.44 6.83
CA SER A 108 -6.21 -3.30 6.98
C SER A 108 -5.63 -3.09 8.37
N ILE A 109 -5.28 -4.18 9.05
CA ILE A 109 -4.70 -4.11 10.41
C ILE A 109 -3.38 -4.86 10.46
N GLN A 110 -2.48 -4.37 11.32
CA GLN A 110 -1.19 -5.02 11.58
C GLN A 110 -1.38 -6.01 12.73
N MET A 111 -1.71 -7.26 12.39
CA MET A 111 -2.05 -8.28 13.36
C MET A 111 -0.95 -8.50 14.41
N HIS A 112 0.31 -8.46 14.01
CA HIS A 112 1.43 -8.65 14.93
C HIS A 112 1.46 -7.59 16.06
N LYS A 113 1.05 -6.36 15.77
CA LYS A 113 0.99 -5.30 16.78
C LYS A 113 -0.18 -5.48 17.74
N LEU A 114 -1.31 -6.02 17.24
CA LEU A 114 -2.47 -6.30 18.07
C LEU A 114 -2.21 -7.39 19.10
N VAL A 115 -1.37 -8.36 18.76
CA VAL A 115 -1.02 -9.48 19.68
C VAL A 115 0.31 -9.26 20.40
N GLY A 116 0.89 -8.06 20.30
CA GLY A 116 2.11 -7.70 21.02
C GLY A 116 3.42 -8.25 20.45
N LEU A 117 3.42 -8.72 19.21
CA LEU A 117 4.64 -9.15 18.53
C LEU A 117 5.33 -7.96 17.86
N PRO A 118 6.69 -7.98 17.78
CA PRO A 118 7.44 -6.90 17.14
C PRO A 118 7.19 -6.79 15.64
#